data_1ba6f069b1bfbabe12a3b0c656106392
#
_entry.id   1ba6f069b1bfbabe12a3b0c656106392
#
_cell.length_a   1.000
_cell.length_b   1.000
_cell.length_c   1.000
_cell.angle_alpha   90.00
_cell.angle_beta   90.00
_cell.angle_gamma   90.00
#
_symmetry.space_group_name_H-M   'P 1'
#
loop_
_entity.id
_entity.type
_entity.pdbx_description
1 polymer ?
#
loop_
_entity_poly.entity_id
_entity_poly.type
_entity_poly.pdbx_seq_one_letter_code
_entity_poly.pdbx_strand_id
1 'polypeptide(L)'
;MSPQPRPRRGLIAVLAVLALACLSFSARADDVPYEWTGIERVVAVADLHGDFDRFVYILAHPQVHLIDEDLHWAGGKTHLVQLGDVMDRGPRAKDILDLLIRLESEAAAAGGAVHVLLGNHEEMNITGISLDYPGYVTVEQFVAFLPDDVRRQKDEEYLKTLAAEARKKAEIEGLNIFVDEDYQAYWKGILDAKDPKAARAYVLGFNRRYGDWLVRQNTAIKINGVVYVHGCISETMSKWPIREINQVMRQELEFFQGRMRNPQEYAKPFHPRLVYDPGSPLWYRGLATKNEKTAEAEVDRILANLEAKAIVVGHNYQYYNGGASQTLDRRNVARFHDKVWVMDTGISSSSYNGLPSALIYENGEFQPWGESEEVAKQSRVKPPPPTPLTPKEMEIFLRTAEITGRGPGPGGRTDAWKLTMTSLDVTRPALFRYIDRRRPDPLADSYRYDLAAYALSKYLGLAFVPPIVERTVENIPGALQAFVPRARSIVDLRESKAGPPDPEAFEHDLADLTVFQALVFDDCRNEKDTLVGGDDGRVYRVDFSEAFAPD
;
A
#
# COMPACT_ATOMS: atom_id res chain seq x y z
N MET A 1 72.38 35.54 -18.54
CA MET A 1 70.97 35.93 -18.77
C MET A 1 70.12 34.68 -18.71
N SER A 2 69.50 34.44 -17.58
CA SER A 2 68.62 33.31 -17.33
C SER A 2 67.17 33.67 -17.70
N PRO A 3 66.34 32.79 -18.32
CA PRO A 3 64.98 33.10 -18.68
C PRO A 3 64.06 32.94 -17.47
N GLN A 4 63.18 33.91 -17.25
CA GLN A 4 62.14 33.89 -16.22
C GLN A 4 60.97 32.97 -16.64
N PRO A 5 60.29 32.27 -15.70
CA PRO A 5 59.17 31.41 -15.99
C PRO A 5 57.85 32.20 -16.19
N ARG A 6 57.11 31.86 -17.24
CA ARG A 6 55.78 32.40 -17.54
C ARG A 6 54.72 31.82 -16.58
N PRO A 7 53.77 32.61 -16.08
CA PRO A 7 52.74 32.09 -15.20
C PRO A 7 51.70 31.21 -15.94
N ARG A 8 51.39 30.05 -15.35
CA ARG A 8 50.38 29.07 -15.84
C ARG A 8 48.98 29.65 -15.66
N ARG A 9 48.43 30.29 -16.68
CA ARG A 9 47.06 30.84 -16.71
C ARG A 9 45.97 29.76 -16.73
N GLY A 10 46.28 28.46 -16.89
CA GLY A 10 45.30 27.37 -16.93
C GLY A 10 44.83 26.84 -15.59
N LEU A 11 45.62 26.98 -14.53
CA LEU A 11 45.29 26.43 -13.21
C LEU A 11 44.31 27.30 -12.41
N ILE A 12 44.32 28.62 -12.65
CA ILE A 12 43.41 29.57 -11.96
C ILE A 12 41.99 29.48 -12.51
N ALA A 13 41.80 29.18 -13.79
CA ALA A 13 40.49 29.02 -14.41
C ALA A 13 39.76 27.74 -13.94
N VAL A 14 40.50 26.66 -13.72
CA VAL A 14 39.92 25.38 -13.23
C VAL A 14 39.55 25.49 -11.76
N LEU A 15 40.30 26.20 -10.92
CA LEU A 15 39.99 26.43 -9.54
C LEU A 15 38.81 27.40 -9.38
N ALA A 16 38.64 28.37 -10.27
CA ALA A 16 37.49 29.28 -10.26
C ALA A 16 36.17 28.58 -10.67
N VAL A 17 36.22 27.62 -11.63
CA VAL A 17 35.05 26.83 -12.02
C VAL A 17 34.68 25.80 -10.95
N LEU A 18 35.65 25.21 -10.26
CA LEU A 18 35.39 24.36 -9.09
C LEU A 18 34.88 25.12 -7.89
N ALA A 19 35.33 26.36 -7.67
CA ALA A 19 34.81 27.22 -6.59
C ALA A 19 33.39 27.74 -6.89
N LEU A 20 33.02 28.00 -8.16
CA LEU A 20 31.63 28.31 -8.55
C LEU A 20 30.71 27.10 -8.49
N ALA A 21 31.22 25.88 -8.72
CA ALA A 21 30.43 24.63 -8.54
C ALA A 21 30.23 24.27 -7.06
N CYS A 22 31.10 24.75 -6.16
CA CYS A 22 30.94 24.57 -4.71
C CYS A 22 30.11 25.68 -4.01
N LEU A 23 29.74 26.74 -4.73
CA LEU A 23 28.87 27.80 -4.23
C LEU A 23 27.38 27.57 -4.55
N SER A 24 27.08 26.46 -5.20
CA SER A 24 25.69 26.05 -5.47
C SER A 24 25.27 25.01 -4.44
N PHE A 25 24.26 25.38 -3.66
CA PHE A 25 23.52 24.52 -2.74
C PHE A 25 24.22 24.17 -1.41
N SER A 26 24.44 25.18 -0.60
CA SER A 26 24.06 25.04 0.79
C SER A 26 22.53 25.33 0.85
N ALA A 27 21.70 24.44 0.30
CA ALA A 27 20.30 24.40 0.63
C ALA A 27 20.24 24.14 2.14
N ARG A 28 19.73 25.10 2.91
CA ARG A 28 19.38 24.86 4.31
C ARG A 28 18.50 23.60 4.33
N ALA A 29 18.75 22.71 5.25
CA ALA A 29 17.99 21.47 5.45
C ALA A 29 16.46 21.69 5.65
N ASP A 30 16.01 22.94 5.65
CA ASP A 30 14.64 23.38 5.94
C ASP A 30 13.80 23.68 4.69
N ASP A 31 14.32 23.56 3.47
CA ASP A 31 13.61 23.96 2.24
C ASP A 31 13.11 22.76 1.45
N VAL A 32 12.14 22.01 2.04
CA VAL A 32 11.40 20.99 1.29
C VAL A 32 10.48 21.69 0.28
N PRO A 33 10.58 21.39 -1.02
CA PRO A 33 9.71 21.96 -2.03
C PRO A 33 8.23 21.74 -1.69
N TYR A 34 7.40 22.73 -1.92
CA TYR A 34 5.95 22.68 -1.66
C TYR A 34 5.13 23.26 -2.81
N GLU A 35 5.76 23.78 -3.84
CA GLU A 35 5.07 24.38 -4.99
C GLU A 35 5.70 23.94 -6.32
N TRP A 36 4.86 23.52 -7.26
CA TRP A 36 5.22 23.09 -8.62
C TRP A 36 4.29 23.72 -9.65
N THR A 37 4.84 24.01 -10.82
CA THR A 37 4.11 24.53 -11.97
C THR A 37 4.48 23.76 -13.25
N GLY A 38 3.60 23.72 -14.22
CA GLY A 38 3.84 23.04 -15.49
C GLY A 38 3.78 21.52 -15.40
N ILE A 39 3.11 20.98 -14.39
CA ILE A 39 2.89 19.54 -14.25
C ILE A 39 1.69 19.14 -15.11
N GLU A 40 1.93 18.26 -16.09
CA GLU A 40 0.91 17.85 -17.06
C GLU A 40 -0.20 17.05 -16.40
N ARG A 41 0.15 16.14 -15.48
CA ARG A 41 -0.81 15.23 -14.82
C ARG A 41 -0.53 15.09 -13.34
N VAL A 42 -1.57 15.23 -12.52
CA VAL A 42 -1.55 14.99 -11.08
C VAL A 42 -2.67 14.02 -10.73
N VAL A 43 -2.37 13.05 -9.88
CA VAL A 43 -3.36 12.12 -9.32
C VAL A 43 -3.39 12.29 -7.82
N ALA A 44 -4.55 12.57 -7.24
CA ALA A 44 -4.73 12.64 -5.80
C ALA A 44 -5.52 11.44 -5.29
N VAL A 45 -5.06 10.84 -4.18
CA VAL A 45 -5.72 9.75 -3.45
C VAL A 45 -5.84 10.17 -1.99
N ALA A 46 -7.02 10.00 -1.41
CA ALA A 46 -7.28 10.40 -0.03
C ALA A 46 -6.99 9.29 0.99
N ASP A 47 -7.65 9.36 2.11
CA ASP A 47 -7.52 8.56 3.32
C ASP A 47 -7.56 7.05 3.04
N LEU A 48 -6.49 6.34 3.40
CA LEU A 48 -6.30 4.92 3.11
C LEU A 48 -6.54 4.02 4.31
N HIS A 49 -6.22 4.52 5.51
CA HIS A 49 -6.44 3.83 6.76
C HIS A 49 -6.04 2.34 6.71
N GLY A 50 -4.81 2.06 6.30
CA GLY A 50 -4.25 0.72 6.28
C GLY A 50 -4.84 -0.24 5.25
N ASP A 51 -5.63 0.22 4.28
CA ASP A 51 -6.16 -0.60 3.20
C ASP A 51 -5.21 -0.65 1.99
N PHE A 52 -4.18 -1.46 2.10
CA PHE A 52 -3.16 -1.62 1.07
C PHE A 52 -3.73 -2.15 -0.24
N ASP A 53 -4.66 -3.11 -0.17
CA ASP A 53 -5.16 -3.76 -1.36
C ASP A 53 -5.97 -2.78 -2.22
N ARG A 54 -6.80 -1.95 -1.59
CA ARG A 54 -7.52 -0.89 -2.31
C ARG A 54 -6.60 0.20 -2.82
N PHE A 55 -5.55 0.54 -2.09
CA PHE A 55 -4.55 1.49 -2.58
C PHE A 55 -3.85 0.97 -3.84
N VAL A 56 -3.36 -0.27 -3.82
CA VAL A 56 -2.76 -0.91 -5.00
C VAL A 56 -3.75 -0.97 -6.16
N TYR A 57 -5.02 -1.34 -5.88
CA TYR A 57 -6.07 -1.35 -6.89
C TYR A 57 -6.27 0.02 -7.57
N ILE A 58 -6.32 1.10 -6.77
CA ILE A 58 -6.44 2.47 -7.30
C ILE A 58 -5.24 2.79 -8.20
N LEU A 59 -4.01 2.56 -7.72
CA LEU A 59 -2.80 2.94 -8.45
C LEU A 59 -2.60 2.13 -9.74
N ALA A 60 -2.99 0.85 -9.75
CA ALA A 60 -2.89 -0.05 -10.90
C ALA A 60 -4.02 0.13 -11.92
N HIS A 61 -5.13 0.79 -11.54
CA HIS A 61 -6.29 0.94 -12.43
C HIS A 61 -5.91 1.62 -13.75
N PRO A 62 -6.38 1.17 -14.94
CA PRO A 62 -5.96 1.69 -16.24
C PRO A 62 -6.11 3.20 -16.43
N GLN A 63 -7.13 3.83 -15.81
CA GLN A 63 -7.32 5.29 -15.87
C GLN A 63 -6.37 6.04 -14.93
N VAL A 64 -5.91 5.41 -13.86
CA VAL A 64 -4.95 5.97 -12.89
C VAL A 64 -3.52 5.67 -13.33
N HIS A 65 -3.19 4.42 -13.55
CA HIS A 65 -1.96 3.88 -14.15
C HIS A 65 -0.67 4.51 -13.58
N LEU A 66 -0.47 4.33 -12.28
CA LEU A 66 0.71 4.84 -11.58
C LEU A 66 1.71 3.74 -11.21
N ILE A 67 1.25 2.50 -11.16
CA ILE A 67 2.12 1.34 -10.89
C ILE A 67 1.87 0.24 -11.92
N ASP A 68 2.89 -0.55 -12.15
CA ASP A 68 2.82 -1.77 -12.95
C ASP A 68 2.41 -2.99 -12.12
N GLU A 69 2.44 -4.16 -12.75
CA GLU A 69 2.07 -5.45 -12.14
C GLU A 69 3.00 -5.88 -11.00
N ASP A 70 4.24 -5.39 -10.97
CA ASP A 70 5.22 -5.64 -9.93
C ASP A 70 5.24 -4.54 -8.86
N LEU A 71 4.24 -3.66 -8.90
CA LEU A 71 4.06 -2.49 -8.03
C LEU A 71 5.18 -1.45 -8.17
N HIS A 72 5.89 -1.42 -9.30
CA HIS A 72 6.85 -0.38 -9.61
C HIS A 72 6.19 0.82 -10.28
N TRP A 73 6.84 1.98 -10.19
CA TRP A 73 6.31 3.20 -10.78
C TRP A 73 6.17 3.11 -12.30
N ALA A 74 4.96 3.26 -12.79
CA ALA A 74 4.60 3.31 -14.21
C ALA A 74 4.03 4.68 -14.64
N GLY A 75 3.88 5.62 -13.69
CA GLY A 75 3.25 6.92 -13.92
C GLY A 75 4.07 7.93 -14.74
N GLY A 76 5.33 7.59 -15.11
CA GLY A 76 6.21 8.50 -15.85
C GLY A 76 6.39 9.83 -15.11
N LYS A 77 6.06 10.96 -15.75
CA LYS A 77 6.16 12.31 -15.19
C LYS A 77 4.97 12.74 -14.33
N THR A 78 4.00 11.87 -14.08
CA THR A 78 2.84 12.17 -13.24
C THR A 78 3.28 12.48 -11.81
N HIS A 79 2.58 13.39 -11.15
CA HIS A 79 2.69 13.61 -9.72
C HIS A 79 1.56 12.87 -8.99
N LEU A 80 1.88 11.96 -8.09
CA LEU A 80 0.93 11.38 -7.14
C LEU A 80 0.90 12.23 -5.87
N VAL A 81 -0.30 12.58 -5.39
CA VAL A 81 -0.53 13.22 -4.10
C VAL A 81 -1.37 12.30 -3.23
N GLN A 82 -0.77 11.69 -2.21
CA GLN A 82 -1.48 11.01 -1.16
C GLN A 82 -1.80 12.02 -0.05
N LEU A 83 -3.10 12.19 0.27
CA LEU A 83 -3.60 13.31 1.06
C LEU A 83 -3.54 13.11 2.58
N GLY A 84 -2.77 12.16 3.09
CA GLY A 84 -2.69 11.83 4.52
C GLY A 84 -3.63 10.70 4.94
N ASP A 85 -3.61 10.37 6.23
CA ASP A 85 -4.38 9.28 6.84
C ASP A 85 -4.12 7.92 6.18
N VAL A 86 -2.84 7.58 6.07
CA VAL A 86 -2.37 6.23 5.71
C VAL A 86 -2.58 5.28 6.89
N MET A 87 -2.40 5.83 8.11
CA MET A 87 -2.34 5.10 9.37
C MET A 87 -3.73 4.80 9.95
N ASP A 88 -3.74 3.83 10.89
CA ASP A 88 -4.86 3.46 11.75
C ASP A 88 -6.05 2.79 11.03
N ARG A 89 -6.94 2.17 11.83
CA ARG A 89 -8.21 1.54 11.42
C ARG A 89 -8.09 0.30 10.54
N GLY A 90 -7.03 0.17 9.77
CA GLY A 90 -6.76 -0.99 8.92
C GLY A 90 -5.41 -1.64 9.25
N PRO A 91 -5.21 -2.89 8.82
CA PRO A 91 -4.10 -3.71 9.29
C PRO A 91 -2.76 -3.43 8.57
N ARG A 92 -2.78 -2.82 7.39
CA ARG A 92 -1.62 -2.82 6.47
C ARG A 92 -1.02 -1.43 6.21
N ALA A 93 -1.12 -0.53 7.20
CA ALA A 93 -0.52 0.81 7.09
C ALA A 93 0.99 0.75 6.80
N LYS A 94 1.70 -0.22 7.39
CA LYS A 94 3.12 -0.43 7.13
C LYS A 94 3.43 -0.72 5.66
N ASP A 95 2.64 -1.57 5.01
CA ASP A 95 2.85 -1.94 3.61
C ASP A 95 2.63 -0.73 2.69
N ILE A 96 1.66 0.13 3.02
CA ILE A 96 1.41 1.39 2.30
C ILE A 96 2.60 2.33 2.43
N LEU A 97 3.11 2.53 3.66
CA LEU A 97 4.28 3.38 3.89
C LEU A 97 5.52 2.87 3.17
N ASP A 98 5.80 1.56 3.23
CA ASP A 98 6.92 0.94 2.53
C ASP A 98 6.79 1.12 0.99
N LEU A 99 5.57 0.99 0.45
CA LEU A 99 5.29 1.24 -0.97
C LEU A 99 5.51 2.71 -1.34
N LEU A 100 4.95 3.65 -0.59
CA LEU A 100 5.08 5.09 -0.86
C LEU A 100 6.54 5.55 -0.84
N ILE A 101 7.33 5.10 0.15
CA ILE A 101 8.77 5.40 0.24
C ILE A 101 9.53 4.90 -1.00
N ARG A 102 9.19 3.71 -1.48
CA ARG A 102 9.80 3.16 -2.70
C ARG A 102 9.39 3.96 -3.93
N LEU A 103 8.08 4.24 -4.07
CA LEU A 103 7.55 4.97 -5.21
C LEU A 103 8.07 6.42 -5.28
N GLU A 104 8.39 7.07 -4.15
CA GLU A 104 9.05 8.40 -4.17
C GLU A 104 10.35 8.38 -4.98
N SER A 105 11.20 7.39 -4.74
CA SER A 105 12.48 7.28 -5.44
C SER A 105 12.32 6.86 -6.90
N GLU A 106 11.40 5.96 -7.20
CA GLU A 106 11.15 5.47 -8.55
C GLU A 106 10.49 6.56 -9.42
N ALA A 107 9.52 7.31 -8.89
CA ALA A 107 8.88 8.43 -9.58
C ALA A 107 9.89 9.54 -9.89
N ALA A 108 10.73 9.91 -8.93
CA ALA A 108 11.77 10.91 -9.13
C ALA A 108 12.75 10.50 -10.24
N ALA A 109 13.14 9.22 -10.30
CA ALA A 109 13.99 8.69 -11.37
C ALA A 109 13.32 8.75 -12.76
N ALA A 110 11.99 8.66 -12.81
CA ALA A 110 11.19 8.77 -14.03
C ALA A 110 10.83 10.23 -14.41
N GLY A 111 11.20 11.21 -13.58
CA GLY A 111 10.87 12.63 -13.76
C GLY A 111 9.47 13.03 -13.27
N GLY A 112 8.80 12.15 -12.54
CA GLY A 112 7.57 12.40 -11.79
C GLY A 112 7.84 12.66 -10.30
N ALA A 113 6.80 12.59 -9.47
CA ALA A 113 6.94 12.73 -8.03
C ALA A 113 5.82 12.03 -7.27
N VAL A 114 6.13 11.57 -6.06
CA VAL A 114 5.13 11.17 -5.05
C VAL A 114 5.20 12.17 -3.91
N HIS A 115 4.07 12.77 -3.58
CA HIS A 115 3.90 13.67 -2.47
C HIS A 115 3.01 12.99 -1.44
N VAL A 116 3.56 12.69 -0.28
CA VAL A 116 2.78 12.19 0.86
C VAL A 116 2.52 13.36 1.78
N LEU A 117 1.27 13.68 2.03
CA LEU A 117 0.91 14.73 2.97
C LEU A 117 0.68 14.15 4.36
N LEU A 118 0.90 14.97 5.36
CA LEU A 118 0.56 14.61 6.73
C LEU A 118 -0.96 14.67 6.92
N GLY A 119 -1.53 13.61 7.46
CA GLY A 119 -2.87 13.58 8.03
C GLY A 119 -2.83 13.65 9.55
N ASN A 120 -3.99 13.76 10.18
CA ASN A 120 -4.06 13.77 11.63
C ASN A 120 -3.71 12.40 12.24
N HIS A 121 -3.90 11.30 11.51
CA HIS A 121 -3.49 9.98 11.98
C HIS A 121 -1.97 9.78 11.94
N GLU A 122 -1.24 10.38 11.02
CA GLU A 122 0.23 10.45 11.06
C GLU A 122 0.70 11.25 12.27
N GLU A 123 0.13 12.44 12.51
CA GLU A 123 0.39 13.27 13.69
C GLU A 123 0.18 12.48 14.98
N MET A 124 -0.96 11.80 15.09
CA MET A 124 -1.33 11.03 16.28
C MET A 124 -0.39 9.84 16.53
N ASN A 125 0.11 9.17 15.49
CA ASN A 125 1.07 8.07 15.63
C ASN A 125 2.47 8.58 15.98
N ILE A 126 2.91 9.71 15.39
CA ILE A 126 4.19 10.35 15.75
C ILE A 126 4.21 10.74 17.23
N THR A 127 3.12 11.31 17.72
CA THR A 127 2.99 11.78 19.10
C THR A 127 2.58 10.68 20.09
N GLY A 128 2.12 9.54 19.58
CA GLY A 128 1.68 8.37 20.36
C GLY A 128 0.23 8.46 20.86
N ILE A 129 -0.49 9.53 20.57
CA ILE A 129 -1.87 9.71 21.04
C ILE A 129 -2.89 8.77 20.38
N SER A 130 -2.57 8.17 19.22
CA SER A 130 -3.42 7.17 18.56
C SER A 130 -3.82 6.03 19.48
N LEU A 131 -2.91 5.60 20.37
CA LEU A 131 -3.16 4.54 21.34
C LEU A 131 -4.23 4.89 22.39
N ASP A 132 -4.58 6.17 22.53
CA ASP A 132 -5.61 6.61 23.45
C ASP A 132 -7.03 6.46 22.89
N TYR A 133 -7.15 6.29 21.58
CA TYR A 133 -8.42 6.15 20.88
C TYR A 133 -8.69 4.67 20.57
N PRO A 134 -9.71 4.07 21.22
CA PRO A 134 -10.05 2.66 20.99
C PRO A 134 -10.36 2.38 19.51
N GLY A 135 -9.73 1.34 18.97
CA GLY A 135 -9.95 0.90 17.59
C GLY A 135 -9.22 1.72 16.50
N TYR A 136 -8.42 2.72 16.86
CA TYR A 136 -7.57 3.40 15.89
C TYR A 136 -6.40 2.50 15.50
N VAL A 137 -5.51 2.20 16.43
CA VAL A 137 -4.41 1.27 16.18
C VAL A 137 -4.96 -0.16 16.21
N THR A 138 -4.88 -0.86 15.09
CA THR A 138 -5.23 -2.29 15.03
C THR A 138 -4.13 -3.13 15.67
N VAL A 139 -4.46 -4.37 16.01
CA VAL A 139 -3.48 -5.31 16.60
C VAL A 139 -2.32 -5.54 15.63
N GLU A 140 -2.64 -5.68 14.37
CA GLU A 140 -1.69 -5.90 13.28
C GLU A 140 -0.75 -4.71 13.11
N GLN A 141 -1.31 -3.50 13.05
CA GLN A 141 -0.52 -2.27 13.00
C GLN A 141 0.39 -2.17 14.22
N PHE A 142 -0.14 -2.44 15.41
CA PHE A 142 0.62 -2.41 16.65
C PHE A 142 1.86 -3.33 16.58
N VAL A 143 1.63 -4.60 16.23
CA VAL A 143 2.72 -5.59 16.12
C VAL A 143 3.71 -5.25 15.01
N ALA A 144 3.24 -4.72 13.87
CA ALA A 144 4.08 -4.39 12.73
C ALA A 144 5.11 -3.28 13.02
N PHE A 145 4.80 -2.38 13.96
CA PHE A 145 5.70 -1.27 14.32
C PHE A 145 6.49 -1.50 15.60
N LEU A 146 6.27 -2.63 16.31
CA LEU A 146 7.11 -2.97 17.46
C LEU A 146 8.55 -3.29 17.01
N PRO A 147 9.56 -2.90 17.79
CA PRO A 147 10.93 -3.39 17.61
C PRO A 147 11.00 -4.92 17.69
N ASP A 148 11.84 -5.53 16.86
CA ASP A 148 11.94 -6.99 16.74
C ASP A 148 12.31 -7.69 18.06
N ASP A 149 13.10 -7.06 18.90
CA ASP A 149 13.48 -7.60 20.22
C ASP A 149 12.27 -7.62 21.17
N VAL A 150 11.45 -6.58 21.18
CA VAL A 150 10.23 -6.52 21.99
C VAL A 150 9.22 -7.54 21.50
N ARG A 151 9.03 -7.65 20.19
CA ARG A 151 8.13 -8.63 19.59
C ARG A 151 8.58 -10.05 19.96
N ARG A 152 9.85 -10.41 19.71
CA ARG A 152 10.38 -11.72 20.05
C ARG A 152 10.21 -12.08 21.53
N GLN A 153 10.47 -11.14 22.45
CA GLN A 153 10.24 -11.38 23.86
C GLN A 153 8.79 -11.75 24.15
N LYS A 154 7.84 -11.04 23.56
CA LYS A 154 6.41 -11.30 23.73
C LYS A 154 5.96 -12.60 23.07
N ASP A 155 6.52 -12.93 21.93
CA ASP A 155 6.31 -14.21 21.25
C ASP A 155 6.77 -15.38 22.12
N GLU A 156 7.95 -15.27 22.75
CA GLU A 156 8.44 -16.27 23.70
C GLU A 156 7.56 -16.39 24.96
N GLU A 157 7.00 -15.28 25.45
CA GLU A 157 6.05 -15.27 26.55
C GLU A 157 4.76 -16.03 26.13
N TYR A 158 4.22 -15.75 24.94
CA TYR A 158 3.06 -16.46 24.41
C TYR A 158 3.31 -17.96 24.23
N LEU A 159 4.41 -18.34 23.58
CA LEU A 159 4.77 -19.75 23.35
C LEU A 159 4.84 -20.56 24.65
N LYS A 160 5.22 -19.96 25.78
CA LYS A 160 5.23 -20.62 27.08
C LYS A 160 3.82 -20.92 27.62
N THR A 161 2.80 -20.24 27.13
CA THR A 161 1.39 -20.48 27.53
C THR A 161 0.76 -21.65 26.79
N LEU A 162 1.34 -22.06 25.64
CA LEU A 162 0.78 -23.10 24.80
C LEU A 162 1.05 -24.50 25.35
N ALA A 163 0.12 -25.43 25.09
CA ALA A 163 0.34 -26.85 25.30
C ALA A 163 1.49 -27.38 24.41
N ALA A 164 2.15 -28.45 24.81
CA ALA A 164 3.36 -28.93 24.13
C ALA A 164 3.20 -29.18 22.62
N GLU A 165 2.06 -29.73 22.20
CA GLU A 165 1.79 -29.99 20.78
C GLU A 165 1.55 -28.70 20.00
N ALA A 166 0.73 -27.78 20.54
CA ALA A 166 0.47 -26.47 19.93
C ALA A 166 1.75 -25.63 19.87
N ARG A 167 2.57 -25.67 20.91
CA ARG A 167 3.86 -25.00 20.94
C ARG A 167 4.80 -25.54 19.86
N LYS A 168 4.92 -26.86 19.73
CA LYS A 168 5.74 -27.49 18.68
C LYS A 168 5.25 -27.09 17.28
N LYS A 169 3.93 -27.02 17.07
CA LYS A 169 3.34 -26.56 15.81
C LYS A 169 3.73 -25.09 15.55
N ALA A 170 3.55 -24.20 16.53
CA ALA A 170 3.90 -22.78 16.41
C ALA A 170 5.40 -22.54 16.20
N GLU A 171 6.27 -23.35 16.80
CA GLU A 171 7.73 -23.29 16.60
C GLU A 171 8.14 -23.72 15.16
N ILE A 172 7.37 -24.61 14.54
CA ILE A 172 7.62 -25.11 13.19
C ILE A 172 7.00 -24.18 12.13
N GLU A 173 5.75 -23.77 12.31
CA GLU A 173 4.96 -23.00 11.33
C GLU A 173 5.15 -21.47 11.48
N GLY A 174 5.71 -21.04 12.61
CA GLY A 174 5.80 -19.64 12.99
C GLY A 174 4.51 -19.13 13.62
N LEU A 175 4.62 -18.07 14.42
CA LEU A 175 3.48 -17.35 14.98
C LEU A 175 2.96 -16.34 13.95
N ASN A 176 1.65 -16.33 13.73
CA ASN A 176 1.06 -15.43 12.77
C ASN A 176 -0.15 -14.69 13.36
N ILE A 177 -0.01 -13.36 13.49
CA ILE A 177 -1.01 -12.48 14.10
C ILE A 177 -2.35 -12.47 13.36
N PHE A 178 -2.40 -12.97 12.13
CA PHE A 178 -3.55 -12.86 11.25
C PHE A 178 -4.32 -14.15 11.06
N VAL A 179 -3.75 -15.26 11.51
CA VAL A 179 -4.31 -16.60 11.30
C VAL A 179 -4.63 -17.27 12.62
N ASP A 180 -3.81 -16.98 13.62
CA ASP A 180 -3.95 -17.58 14.93
C ASP A 180 -4.77 -16.64 15.82
N GLU A 181 -6.05 -16.96 15.95
CA GLU A 181 -7.00 -16.16 16.76
C GLU A 181 -6.54 -16.02 18.22
N ASP A 182 -5.93 -17.06 18.80
CA ASP A 182 -5.42 -17.02 20.16
C ASP A 182 -4.20 -16.10 20.27
N TYR A 183 -3.34 -16.10 19.28
CA TYR A 183 -2.18 -15.21 19.22
C TYR A 183 -2.59 -13.76 18.97
N GLN A 184 -3.58 -13.54 18.10
CA GLN A 184 -4.19 -12.22 17.91
C GLN A 184 -4.82 -11.72 19.20
N ALA A 185 -5.58 -12.59 19.89
CA ALA A 185 -6.21 -12.25 21.18
C ALA A 185 -5.17 -11.93 22.27
N TYR A 186 -4.04 -12.62 22.29
CA TYR A 186 -2.91 -12.32 23.19
C TYR A 186 -2.38 -10.90 22.98
N TRP A 187 -2.09 -10.53 21.72
CA TRP A 187 -1.62 -9.19 21.39
C TRP A 187 -2.69 -8.11 21.60
N LYS A 188 -3.95 -8.46 21.32
CA LYS A 188 -5.08 -7.57 21.62
C LYS A 188 -5.15 -7.28 23.12
N GLY A 189 -4.96 -8.26 23.97
CA GLY A 189 -4.90 -8.09 25.42
C GLY A 189 -3.80 -7.10 25.86
N ILE A 190 -2.62 -7.15 25.22
CA ILE A 190 -1.52 -6.22 25.49
C ILE A 190 -1.88 -4.80 25.05
N LEU A 191 -2.47 -4.65 23.87
CA LEU A 191 -2.88 -3.36 23.32
C LEU A 191 -4.02 -2.74 24.17
N ASP A 192 -5.06 -3.50 24.48
CA ASP A 192 -6.22 -3.05 25.26
C ASP A 192 -5.83 -2.69 26.71
N ALA A 193 -4.89 -3.43 27.31
CA ALA A 193 -4.36 -3.12 28.62
C ALA A 193 -3.49 -1.85 28.64
N LYS A 194 -3.17 -1.29 27.46
CA LYS A 194 -2.25 -0.16 27.31
C LYS A 194 -0.94 -0.37 28.08
N ASP A 195 -0.35 -1.58 27.93
CA ASP A 195 0.93 -1.89 28.58
C ASP A 195 1.94 -0.77 28.30
N PRO A 196 2.42 -0.05 29.31
CA PRO A 196 3.22 1.17 29.09
C PRO A 196 4.56 0.90 28.38
N LYS A 197 5.12 -0.31 28.53
CA LYS A 197 6.37 -0.68 27.84
C LYS A 197 6.11 -0.98 26.38
N ALA A 198 5.07 -1.75 26.09
CA ALA A 198 4.69 -2.09 24.72
C ALA A 198 4.19 -0.86 23.98
N ALA A 199 3.35 0.00 24.60
CA ALA A 199 2.91 1.26 24.03
C ALA A 199 4.09 2.19 23.69
N ARG A 200 5.04 2.37 24.64
CA ARG A 200 6.25 3.15 24.37
C ARG A 200 7.10 2.53 23.27
N ALA A 201 7.23 1.21 23.26
CA ALA A 201 8.00 0.50 22.23
C ALA A 201 7.40 0.68 20.85
N TYR A 202 6.06 0.63 20.72
CA TYR A 202 5.34 0.91 19.49
C TYR A 202 5.66 2.31 18.95
N VAL A 203 5.46 3.35 19.78
CA VAL A 203 5.70 4.75 19.36
C VAL A 203 7.15 4.97 18.96
N LEU A 204 8.12 4.43 19.73
CA LEU A 204 9.52 4.54 19.40
C LEU A 204 9.90 3.75 18.14
N GLY A 205 9.34 2.57 17.95
CA GLY A 205 9.57 1.73 16.77
C GLY A 205 9.02 2.40 15.50
N PHE A 206 7.79 2.90 15.56
CA PHE A 206 7.19 3.68 14.48
C PHE A 206 8.03 4.92 14.14
N ASN A 207 8.34 5.75 15.13
CA ASN A 207 9.11 6.98 14.93
C ASN A 207 10.52 6.72 14.39
N ARG A 208 11.16 5.64 14.80
CA ARG A 208 12.50 5.29 14.31
C ARG A 208 12.50 4.89 12.84
N ARG A 209 11.45 4.22 12.38
CA ARG A 209 11.38 3.67 11.03
C ARG A 209 10.74 4.64 10.03
N TYR A 210 9.62 5.26 10.42
CA TYR A 210 8.80 6.07 9.53
C TYR A 210 8.67 7.52 9.99
N GLY A 211 8.70 7.79 11.29
CA GLY A 211 8.48 9.12 11.83
C GLY A 211 9.48 10.13 11.31
N ASP A 212 10.77 9.79 11.18
CA ASP A 212 11.80 10.69 10.63
C ASP A 212 11.59 11.01 9.13
N TRP A 213 10.93 10.11 8.40
CA TRP A 213 10.54 10.36 7.02
C TRP A 213 9.26 11.19 6.96
N LEU A 214 8.22 10.85 7.76
CA LEU A 214 6.96 11.58 7.81
C LEU A 214 7.12 13.02 8.25
N VAL A 215 7.94 13.30 9.26
CA VAL A 215 8.19 14.67 9.74
C VAL A 215 8.75 15.58 8.62
N ARG A 216 9.43 15.02 7.63
CA ARG A 216 9.92 15.76 6.46
C ARG A 216 8.86 15.99 5.40
N GLN A 217 7.73 15.30 5.46
CA GLN A 217 6.65 15.50 4.52
C GLN A 217 5.96 16.86 4.75
N ASN A 218 5.24 17.33 3.74
CA ASN A 218 4.51 18.58 3.81
C ASN A 218 3.11 18.38 4.40
N THR A 219 2.61 19.38 5.08
CA THR A 219 1.20 19.46 5.51
C THR A 219 0.32 19.91 4.37
N ALA A 220 0.81 20.83 3.55
CA ALA A 220 0.12 21.33 2.35
C ALA A 220 1.13 21.61 1.23
N ILE A 221 0.69 21.38 -0.01
CA ILE A 221 1.46 21.69 -1.22
C ILE A 221 0.60 22.40 -2.23
N LYS A 222 1.22 23.06 -3.22
CA LYS A 222 0.53 23.70 -4.33
C LYS A 222 1.11 23.23 -5.66
N ILE A 223 0.26 22.64 -6.52
CA ILE A 223 0.64 22.16 -7.86
C ILE A 223 -0.27 22.85 -8.87
N ASN A 224 0.31 23.55 -9.85
CA ASN A 224 -0.42 24.29 -10.89
C ASN A 224 -1.51 25.23 -10.34
N GLY A 225 -1.28 25.84 -9.17
CA GLY A 225 -2.26 26.71 -8.51
C GLY A 225 -3.39 25.96 -7.79
N VAL A 226 -3.32 24.64 -7.66
CA VAL A 226 -4.22 23.83 -6.83
C VAL A 226 -3.52 23.49 -5.52
N VAL A 227 -4.14 23.78 -4.39
CA VAL A 227 -3.64 23.44 -3.06
C VAL A 227 -4.15 22.04 -2.68
N TYR A 228 -3.25 21.18 -2.23
CA TYR A 228 -3.53 19.86 -1.70
C TYR A 228 -3.20 19.85 -0.21
N VAL A 229 -4.12 19.39 0.61
CA VAL A 229 -4.01 19.39 2.07
C VAL A 229 -4.91 18.29 2.64
N HIS A 230 -4.56 17.70 3.77
CA HIS A 230 -5.36 16.62 4.36
C HIS A 230 -6.73 17.09 4.83
N GLY A 231 -6.76 18.01 5.81
CA GLY A 231 -8.02 18.63 6.25
C GLY A 231 -8.38 19.81 5.36
N CYS A 232 -9.03 20.82 5.92
CA CYS A 232 -9.30 22.04 5.19
C CYS A 232 -8.39 23.18 5.67
N ILE A 233 -8.37 24.28 4.93
CA ILE A 233 -7.70 25.52 5.36
C ILE A 233 -8.76 26.54 5.76
N SER A 234 -8.71 27.03 7.00
CA SER A 234 -9.59 28.09 7.48
C SER A 234 -9.17 29.46 6.93
N GLU A 235 -10.07 30.44 6.95
CA GLU A 235 -9.74 31.80 6.53
C GLU A 235 -8.58 32.41 7.36
N THR A 236 -8.49 32.05 8.64
CA THR A 236 -7.37 32.48 9.49
C THR A 236 -6.07 31.83 9.06
N MET A 237 -6.08 30.52 8.82
CA MET A 237 -4.90 29.77 8.41
C MET A 237 -4.46 30.11 6.99
N SER A 238 -5.37 30.48 6.09
CA SER A 238 -5.02 30.88 4.72
C SER A 238 -4.17 32.15 4.63
N LYS A 239 -4.09 32.94 5.72
CA LYS A 239 -3.20 34.11 5.82
C LYS A 239 -1.76 33.74 6.09
N TRP A 240 -1.48 32.49 6.43
CA TRP A 240 -0.13 32.00 6.59
C TRP A 240 0.40 31.47 5.25
N PRO A 241 1.65 31.79 4.88
CA PRO A 241 2.27 31.15 3.73
C PRO A 241 2.31 29.63 3.92
N ILE A 242 2.05 28.86 2.87
CA ILE A 242 2.12 27.37 2.91
C ILE A 242 3.48 26.91 3.47
N ARG A 243 4.55 27.60 3.09
CA ARG A 243 5.90 27.34 3.63
C ARG A 243 5.93 27.42 5.16
N GLU A 244 5.32 28.44 5.74
CA GLU A 244 5.30 28.62 7.19
C GLU A 244 4.47 27.53 7.89
N ILE A 245 3.32 27.16 7.32
CA ILE A 245 2.49 26.05 7.80
C ILE A 245 3.34 24.78 7.87
N ASN A 246 4.02 24.42 6.77
CA ASN A 246 4.86 23.25 6.70
C ASN A 246 6.03 23.28 7.69
N GLN A 247 6.69 24.43 7.84
CA GLN A 247 7.81 24.57 8.76
C GLN A 247 7.38 24.44 10.23
N VAL A 248 6.29 25.09 10.59
CA VAL A 248 5.77 25.03 11.98
C VAL A 248 5.33 23.62 12.33
N MET A 249 4.56 22.95 11.46
CA MET A 249 4.14 21.56 11.69
C MET A 249 5.37 20.66 11.87
N ARG A 250 6.36 20.77 11.01
CA ARG A 250 7.60 19.99 11.10
C ARG A 250 8.32 20.20 12.43
N GLN A 251 8.53 21.46 12.83
CA GLN A 251 9.19 21.79 14.10
C GLN A 251 8.43 21.25 15.31
N GLU A 252 7.10 21.31 15.28
CA GLU A 252 6.27 20.79 16.37
C GLU A 252 6.33 19.27 16.44
N LEU A 253 6.26 18.56 15.31
CA LEU A 253 6.39 17.10 15.27
C LEU A 253 7.80 16.65 15.67
N GLU A 254 8.85 17.32 15.24
CA GLU A 254 10.24 17.08 15.67
C GLU A 254 10.38 17.23 17.19
N PHE A 255 9.75 18.24 17.77
CA PHE A 255 9.73 18.40 19.22
C PHE A 255 9.07 17.20 19.92
N PHE A 256 7.91 16.75 19.46
CA PHE A 256 7.22 15.59 20.03
C PHE A 256 8.05 14.30 19.88
N GLN A 257 8.67 14.09 18.72
CA GLN A 257 9.59 12.94 18.53
C GLN A 257 10.77 13.00 19.50
N GLY A 258 11.39 14.17 19.64
CA GLY A 258 12.50 14.39 20.57
C GLY A 258 12.07 14.09 22.00
N ARG A 259 10.89 14.55 22.42
CA ARG A 259 10.31 14.28 23.73
C ARG A 259 10.08 12.79 23.98
N MET A 260 9.65 12.04 22.96
CA MET A 260 9.47 10.59 23.07
C MET A 260 10.82 9.86 23.21
N ARG A 261 11.85 10.31 22.48
CA ARG A 261 13.21 9.73 22.55
C ARG A 261 13.93 10.09 23.84
N ASN A 262 13.89 11.35 24.24
CA ASN A 262 14.57 11.87 25.42
C ASN A 262 13.67 12.84 26.24
N PRO A 263 12.78 12.32 27.10
CA PRO A 263 11.84 13.15 27.87
C PRO A 263 12.52 14.21 28.77
N GLN A 264 13.75 13.96 29.22
CA GLN A 264 14.47 14.89 30.11
C GLN A 264 14.95 16.14 29.35
N GLU A 265 15.43 15.96 28.14
CA GLU A 265 15.90 17.09 27.30
C GLU A 265 14.75 17.98 26.88
N TYR A 266 13.57 17.39 26.65
CA TYR A 266 12.36 18.07 26.20
C TYR A 266 11.34 18.30 27.33
N ALA A 267 11.82 18.41 28.58
CA ALA A 267 10.95 18.61 29.75
C ALA A 267 10.35 20.03 29.86
N LYS A 268 10.84 20.99 29.07
CA LYS A 268 10.31 22.35 29.06
C LYS A 268 8.87 22.38 28.52
N PRO A 269 8.01 23.27 29.07
CA PRO A 269 6.67 23.48 28.49
C PRO A 269 6.79 23.87 27.02
N PHE A 270 5.98 23.24 26.20
CA PHE A 270 5.85 23.50 24.77
C PHE A 270 4.37 23.71 24.45
N HIS A 271 4.06 24.75 23.72
CA HIS A 271 2.71 25.09 23.30
C HIS A 271 2.63 24.99 21.78
N PRO A 272 2.15 23.87 21.22
CA PRO A 272 2.00 23.72 19.79
C PRO A 272 0.96 24.72 19.27
N ARG A 273 1.16 25.17 18.04
CA ARG A 273 0.26 26.08 17.32
C ARG A 273 -0.63 25.32 16.32
N LEU A 274 -0.16 24.19 15.84
CA LEU A 274 -0.82 23.38 14.79
C LEU A 274 -1.12 21.96 15.23
N VAL A 275 -0.19 21.31 15.92
CA VAL A 275 -0.40 19.96 16.44
C VAL A 275 -1.54 19.97 17.45
N TYR A 276 -2.56 19.14 17.23
CA TYR A 276 -3.82 19.06 17.98
C TYR A 276 -4.75 20.29 17.91
N ASP A 277 -4.43 21.31 17.10
CA ASP A 277 -5.34 22.45 16.94
C ASP A 277 -6.47 22.08 15.97
N PRO A 278 -7.76 22.14 16.41
CA PRO A 278 -8.89 21.86 15.52
C PRO A 278 -9.01 22.80 14.31
N GLY A 279 -8.34 23.94 14.34
CA GLY A 279 -8.28 24.90 13.23
C GLY A 279 -7.10 24.64 12.28
N SER A 280 -6.23 23.68 12.60
CA SER A 280 -5.06 23.37 11.77
C SER A 280 -5.44 22.64 10.48
N PRO A 281 -4.57 22.66 9.47
CA PRO A 281 -4.80 21.97 8.20
C PRO A 281 -4.97 20.45 8.29
N LEU A 282 -4.64 19.84 9.42
CA LEU A 282 -4.85 18.41 9.65
C LEU A 282 -6.26 18.09 10.20
N TRP A 283 -6.91 19.04 10.88
CA TRP A 283 -8.15 18.79 11.62
C TRP A 283 -9.34 19.60 11.14
N TYR A 284 -9.15 20.75 10.53
CA TYR A 284 -10.22 21.65 10.15
C TYR A 284 -11.10 21.07 9.05
N ARG A 285 -12.45 21.12 9.24
CA ARG A 285 -13.44 20.51 8.32
C ARG A 285 -14.32 21.51 7.59
N GLY A 286 -14.07 22.81 7.77
CA GLY A 286 -15.05 23.84 7.37
C GLY A 286 -15.40 23.86 5.89
N LEU A 287 -14.44 23.68 4.98
CA LEU A 287 -14.71 23.70 3.55
C LEU A 287 -15.53 22.48 3.08
N ALA A 288 -15.40 21.36 3.77
CA ALA A 288 -16.19 20.16 3.49
C ALA A 288 -17.61 20.22 4.07
N THR A 289 -17.84 20.97 5.16
CA THR A 289 -19.11 20.90 5.92
C THR A 289 -19.98 22.13 5.85
N LYS A 290 -19.42 23.34 5.61
CA LYS A 290 -20.17 24.58 5.53
C LYS A 290 -21.16 24.60 4.36
N ASN A 291 -22.26 25.31 4.55
CA ASN A 291 -23.24 25.53 3.48
C ASN A 291 -22.62 26.39 2.37
N GLU A 292 -22.67 25.92 1.12
CA GLU A 292 -22.02 26.55 -0.01
C GLU A 292 -22.51 27.99 -0.27
N LYS A 293 -23.83 28.23 -0.21
CA LYS A 293 -24.41 29.55 -0.47
C LYS A 293 -23.92 30.62 0.53
N THR A 294 -23.64 30.22 1.78
CA THR A 294 -23.23 31.19 2.83
C THR A 294 -21.73 31.29 2.98
N ALA A 295 -20.98 30.28 2.54
CA ALA A 295 -19.52 30.22 2.71
C ALA A 295 -18.75 30.54 1.41
N GLU A 296 -19.41 30.77 0.29
CA GLU A 296 -18.72 31.02 -1.00
C GLU A 296 -17.74 32.19 -0.92
N ALA A 297 -18.17 33.32 -0.35
CA ALA A 297 -17.29 34.48 -0.19
C ALA A 297 -16.08 34.23 0.75
N GLU A 298 -16.24 33.31 1.72
CA GLU A 298 -15.11 32.87 2.56
C GLU A 298 -14.13 32.04 1.74
N VAL A 299 -14.63 31.11 0.92
CA VAL A 299 -13.80 30.29 0.02
C VAL A 299 -13.02 31.17 -0.94
N ASP A 300 -13.65 32.18 -1.52
CA ASP A 300 -12.98 33.11 -2.44
C ASP A 300 -11.84 33.89 -1.74
N ARG A 301 -12.02 34.32 -0.49
CA ARG A 301 -10.96 34.96 0.29
C ARG A 301 -9.84 33.98 0.63
N ILE A 302 -10.15 32.74 0.97
CA ILE A 302 -9.17 31.69 1.25
C ILE A 302 -8.30 31.43 0.00
N LEU A 303 -8.94 31.26 -1.15
CA LEU A 303 -8.23 31.05 -2.42
C LEU A 303 -7.37 32.26 -2.81
N ALA A 304 -7.89 33.48 -2.62
CA ALA A 304 -7.13 34.69 -2.89
C ALA A 304 -5.89 34.81 -1.97
N ASN A 305 -6.03 34.51 -0.66
CA ASN A 305 -4.91 34.53 0.29
C ASN A 305 -3.84 33.51 -0.08
N LEU A 306 -4.24 32.33 -0.59
CA LEU A 306 -3.33 31.23 -0.98
C LEU A 306 -2.79 31.39 -2.41
N GLU A 307 -3.25 32.41 -3.15
CA GLU A 307 -2.99 32.54 -4.59
C GLU A 307 -3.29 31.23 -5.34
N ALA A 308 -4.45 30.63 -5.04
CA ALA A 308 -4.86 29.33 -5.54
C ALA A 308 -6.19 29.42 -6.30
N LYS A 309 -6.41 28.50 -7.23
CA LYS A 309 -7.66 28.39 -7.99
C LYS A 309 -8.62 27.34 -7.42
N ALA A 310 -8.08 26.35 -6.70
CA ALA A 310 -8.85 25.30 -6.05
C ALA A 310 -8.08 24.68 -4.88
N ILE A 311 -8.79 23.95 -4.02
CA ILE A 311 -8.26 23.18 -2.89
C ILE A 311 -8.79 21.76 -2.97
N VAL A 312 -7.91 20.77 -2.80
CA VAL A 312 -8.23 19.34 -2.75
C VAL A 312 -7.98 18.84 -1.33
N VAL A 313 -8.97 18.20 -0.71
CA VAL A 313 -8.95 17.79 0.71
C VAL A 313 -9.36 16.32 0.89
N GLY A 314 -8.77 15.65 1.89
CA GLY A 314 -9.18 14.38 2.45
C GLY A 314 -10.00 14.53 3.74
N HIS A 315 -9.73 13.71 4.77
CA HIS A 315 -10.18 13.83 6.16
C HIS A 315 -11.69 13.81 6.39
N ASN A 316 -12.48 14.12 5.41
CA ASN A 316 -13.90 14.41 5.54
C ASN A 316 -14.72 13.34 4.83
N TYR A 317 -14.89 12.21 5.51
CA TYR A 317 -15.72 11.14 4.99
C TYR A 317 -17.14 11.63 4.66
N GLN A 318 -17.55 11.43 3.43
CA GLN A 318 -18.79 11.98 2.86
C GLN A 318 -20.07 11.52 3.57
N TYR A 319 -20.03 10.46 4.34
CA TYR A 319 -21.15 9.94 5.10
C TYR A 319 -21.60 10.86 6.25
N TYR A 320 -20.72 11.69 6.79
CA TYR A 320 -20.99 12.52 7.99
C TYR A 320 -21.65 13.86 7.69
N ASN A 321 -21.80 14.23 6.43
CA ASN A 321 -22.45 15.49 6.08
C ASN A 321 -23.97 15.39 6.21
N GLY A 322 -24.49 15.43 7.44
CA GLY A 322 -25.90 15.56 7.79
C GLY A 322 -26.59 16.84 7.30
N GLY A 323 -26.17 17.38 6.17
CA GLY A 323 -26.71 18.53 5.48
C GLY A 323 -27.23 18.16 4.08
N ALA A 324 -28.51 17.89 4.00
CA ALA A 324 -29.38 18.08 2.82
C ALA A 324 -29.22 17.17 1.58
N SER A 325 -28.30 16.23 1.51
CA SER A 325 -28.36 15.17 0.49
C SER A 325 -28.22 13.81 1.14
N GLN A 326 -29.35 13.14 1.31
CA GLN A 326 -29.44 11.76 1.83
C GLN A 326 -29.06 10.71 0.77
N THR A 327 -28.50 11.12 -0.34
CA THR A 327 -27.85 10.22 -1.28
C THR A 327 -26.40 10.06 -0.86
N LEU A 328 -26.09 8.90 -0.31
CA LEU A 328 -24.76 8.39 -0.04
C LEU A 328 -23.95 8.31 -1.35
N ASP A 329 -23.58 9.46 -1.89
CA ASP A 329 -22.70 9.50 -3.03
C ASP A 329 -21.26 9.38 -2.50
N ARG A 330 -20.77 8.14 -2.41
CA ARG A 330 -19.42 7.76 -2.00
C ARG A 330 -18.37 8.17 -3.04
N ARG A 331 -18.60 9.31 -3.74
CA ARG A 331 -17.72 9.82 -4.79
C ARG A 331 -16.95 11.03 -4.31
N ASN A 332 -15.90 11.35 -5.04
CA ASN A 332 -15.24 12.64 -4.94
C ASN A 332 -16.28 13.75 -5.22
N VAL A 333 -16.39 14.71 -4.32
CA VAL A 333 -17.40 15.75 -4.41
C VAL A 333 -16.75 17.09 -4.69
N ALA A 334 -17.12 17.70 -5.81
CA ALA A 334 -16.83 19.09 -6.11
C ALA A 334 -17.81 20.01 -5.38
N ARG A 335 -17.28 21.05 -4.74
CA ARG A 335 -18.04 22.05 -3.99
C ARG A 335 -17.63 23.44 -4.43
N PHE A 336 -18.51 24.41 -4.19
CA PHE A 336 -18.26 25.83 -4.48
C PHE A 336 -17.82 26.06 -5.95
N HIS A 337 -18.52 25.44 -6.91
CA HIS A 337 -18.22 25.54 -8.35
C HIS A 337 -16.77 25.08 -8.65
N ASP A 338 -16.42 23.86 -8.26
CA ASP A 338 -15.13 23.20 -8.46
C ASP A 338 -13.94 23.87 -7.73
N LYS A 339 -14.20 24.81 -6.83
CA LYS A 339 -13.16 25.46 -6.02
C LYS A 339 -12.65 24.57 -4.87
N VAL A 340 -13.46 23.61 -4.40
CA VAL A 340 -13.11 22.69 -3.34
C VAL A 340 -13.48 21.26 -3.74
N TRP A 341 -12.51 20.35 -3.72
CA TRP A 341 -12.70 18.93 -3.98
C TRP A 341 -12.53 18.13 -2.70
N VAL A 342 -13.57 17.45 -2.27
CA VAL A 342 -13.58 16.61 -1.08
C VAL A 342 -13.44 15.17 -1.51
N MET A 343 -12.31 14.54 -1.12
CA MET A 343 -11.82 13.30 -1.71
C MET A 343 -12.01 12.06 -0.84
N ASP A 344 -12.27 12.23 0.46
CA ASP A 344 -12.42 11.10 1.36
C ASP A 344 -13.76 10.38 1.12
N THR A 345 -13.69 9.30 0.37
CA THR A 345 -14.82 8.42 0.05
C THR A 345 -14.95 7.25 1.03
N GLY A 346 -14.11 7.21 2.07
CA GLY A 346 -14.03 6.10 3.02
C GLY A 346 -13.47 4.84 2.39
N ILE A 347 -12.37 4.98 1.65
CA ILE A 347 -11.74 3.88 0.87
C ILE A 347 -11.54 2.62 1.73
N SER A 348 -11.19 2.77 3.00
CA SER A 348 -10.89 1.62 3.88
C SER A 348 -12.08 0.68 4.07
N SER A 349 -11.92 -0.57 3.62
CA SER A 349 -12.91 -1.65 3.76
C SER A 349 -13.16 -2.04 5.21
N SER A 350 -12.14 -1.94 6.05
CA SER A 350 -12.22 -2.30 7.47
C SER A 350 -12.97 -1.27 8.33
N SER A 351 -13.07 -0.02 7.86
CA SER A 351 -13.66 1.08 8.65
C SER A 351 -14.95 1.61 8.07
N TYR A 352 -14.94 2.01 6.82
CA TYR A 352 -16.04 2.76 6.21
C TYR A 352 -16.70 2.01 5.06
N ASN A 353 -15.99 1.05 4.49
CA ASN A 353 -16.43 0.29 3.32
C ASN A 353 -16.95 1.19 2.18
N GLY A 354 -16.24 2.30 1.95
CA GLY A 354 -16.51 3.20 0.82
C GLY A 354 -15.95 2.65 -0.49
N LEU A 355 -15.88 3.49 -1.50
CA LEU A 355 -15.45 3.08 -2.83
C LEU A 355 -14.02 3.56 -3.12
N PRO A 356 -13.19 2.73 -3.80
CA PRO A 356 -11.92 3.19 -4.36
C PRO A 356 -12.12 4.40 -5.26
N SER A 357 -11.32 5.45 -5.05
CA SER A 357 -11.42 6.69 -5.81
C SER A 357 -10.10 7.44 -5.93
N ALA A 358 -9.97 8.24 -6.97
CA ALA A 358 -8.88 9.17 -7.18
C ALA A 358 -9.40 10.45 -7.89
N LEU A 359 -8.67 11.54 -7.77
CA LEU A 359 -8.92 12.75 -8.57
C LEU A 359 -7.74 12.96 -9.51
N ILE A 360 -8.02 12.95 -10.79
CA ILE A 360 -7.02 13.20 -11.83
C ILE A 360 -7.15 14.66 -12.25
N TYR A 361 -6.05 15.40 -12.19
CA TYR A 361 -5.95 16.74 -12.76
C TYR A 361 -5.01 16.67 -13.97
N GLU A 362 -5.56 16.88 -15.14
CA GLU A 362 -4.85 16.77 -16.41
C GLU A 362 -5.35 17.83 -17.39
N ASN A 363 -4.44 18.45 -18.15
CA ASN A 363 -4.75 19.50 -19.11
C ASN A 363 -5.57 20.68 -18.55
N GLY A 364 -5.42 20.97 -17.26
CA GLY A 364 -6.13 22.07 -16.59
C GLY A 364 -7.50 21.71 -16.03
N GLU A 365 -7.96 20.50 -16.20
CA GLU A 365 -9.28 20.01 -15.80
C GLU A 365 -9.21 18.93 -14.73
N PHE A 366 -10.22 18.88 -13.86
CA PHE A 366 -10.40 17.82 -12.88
C PHE A 366 -11.26 16.70 -13.44
N GLN A 367 -10.80 15.49 -13.30
CA GLN A 367 -11.50 14.27 -13.71
C GLN A 367 -11.60 13.34 -12.49
N PRO A 368 -12.75 13.34 -11.78
CA PRO A 368 -12.96 12.42 -10.69
C PRO A 368 -13.08 11.00 -11.24
N TRP A 369 -12.28 10.10 -10.71
CA TRP A 369 -12.40 8.67 -10.93
C TRP A 369 -12.85 8.00 -9.64
N GLY A 370 -13.76 7.04 -9.74
CA GLY A 370 -14.22 6.22 -8.63
C GLY A 370 -15.26 5.23 -9.08
N GLU A 371 -15.33 4.12 -8.38
CA GLU A 371 -16.41 3.16 -8.58
C GLU A 371 -17.73 3.77 -8.11
N SER A 372 -18.80 3.58 -8.87
CA SER A 372 -20.13 3.97 -8.44
C SER A 372 -20.95 2.74 -8.07
N GLU A 373 -21.80 2.85 -7.03
CA GLU A 373 -22.79 1.81 -6.74
C GLU A 373 -23.71 1.50 -7.92
N GLU A 374 -23.90 2.44 -8.84
CA GLU A 374 -24.67 2.22 -10.07
C GLU A 374 -23.94 1.34 -11.06
N VAL A 375 -22.62 1.50 -11.24
CA VAL A 375 -21.81 0.57 -12.02
C VAL A 375 -21.82 -0.81 -11.34
N ALA A 376 -21.66 -0.86 -10.02
CA ALA A 376 -21.78 -2.10 -9.25
C ALA A 376 -23.21 -2.68 -9.25
N LYS A 377 -24.26 -1.87 -9.41
CA LYS A 377 -25.65 -2.35 -9.52
C LYS A 377 -26.07 -2.68 -10.94
N GLN A 378 -25.57 -1.96 -11.95
CA GLN A 378 -25.83 -2.26 -13.36
C GLN A 378 -25.12 -3.54 -13.82
N SER A 379 -24.02 -3.89 -13.19
CA SER A 379 -23.33 -5.16 -13.42
C SER A 379 -24.04 -6.37 -12.81
N ARG A 380 -25.12 -6.20 -12.04
CA ARG A 380 -26.00 -7.31 -11.57
C ARG A 380 -26.92 -7.88 -12.66
N VAL A 381 -26.95 -7.32 -13.85
CA VAL A 381 -27.38 -8.05 -15.04
C VAL A 381 -26.40 -9.20 -15.20
N LYS A 382 -26.90 -10.46 -15.10
CA LYS A 382 -26.10 -11.69 -15.18
C LYS A 382 -25.01 -11.50 -16.23
N PRO A 383 -23.74 -11.36 -15.83
CA PRO A 383 -22.69 -11.05 -16.79
C PRO A 383 -22.59 -12.21 -17.78
N PRO A 384 -22.26 -11.96 -19.04
CA PRO A 384 -21.78 -13.02 -19.90
C PRO A 384 -20.66 -13.75 -19.15
N PRO A 385 -20.46 -15.06 -19.37
CA PRO A 385 -19.42 -15.80 -18.69
C PRO A 385 -18.13 -14.99 -18.80
N PRO A 386 -17.44 -14.70 -17.68
CA PRO A 386 -16.33 -13.74 -17.67
C PRO A 386 -15.32 -14.16 -18.72
N THR A 387 -14.98 -13.25 -19.62
CA THR A 387 -13.88 -13.41 -20.57
C THR A 387 -12.67 -13.90 -19.80
N PRO A 388 -11.99 -14.96 -20.23
CA PRO A 388 -10.80 -15.44 -19.56
C PRO A 388 -9.80 -14.29 -19.42
N LEU A 389 -9.41 -13.98 -18.19
CA LEU A 389 -8.36 -12.98 -17.97
C LEU A 389 -7.07 -13.49 -18.61
N THR A 390 -6.37 -12.62 -19.31
CA THR A 390 -5.01 -12.90 -19.73
C THR A 390 -4.14 -13.19 -18.50
N PRO A 391 -3.00 -13.89 -18.62
CA PRO A 391 -2.11 -14.11 -17.48
C PRO A 391 -1.74 -12.82 -16.74
N LYS A 392 -1.53 -11.72 -17.47
CA LYS A 392 -1.22 -10.40 -16.92
C LYS A 392 -2.40 -9.79 -16.14
N GLU A 393 -3.60 -9.84 -16.68
CA GLU A 393 -4.81 -9.39 -15.98
C GLU A 393 -5.11 -10.25 -14.75
N MET A 394 -4.81 -11.55 -14.82
CA MET A 394 -4.95 -12.45 -13.69
C MET A 394 -3.94 -12.11 -12.57
N GLU A 395 -2.69 -11.78 -12.90
CA GLU A 395 -1.71 -11.31 -11.91
C GLU A 395 -2.21 -10.03 -11.20
N ILE A 396 -2.74 -9.05 -11.97
CA ILE A 396 -3.34 -7.83 -11.40
C ILE A 396 -4.50 -8.20 -10.49
N PHE A 397 -5.42 -9.05 -10.95
CA PHE A 397 -6.55 -9.51 -10.15
C PHE A 397 -6.09 -10.17 -8.84
N LEU A 398 -5.11 -11.06 -8.88
CA LEU A 398 -4.57 -11.73 -7.69
C LEU A 398 -3.93 -10.73 -6.71
N ARG A 399 -3.30 -9.66 -7.20
CA ARG A 399 -2.67 -8.63 -6.36
C ARG A 399 -3.70 -7.71 -5.70
N THR A 400 -4.81 -7.40 -6.39
CA THR A 400 -5.69 -6.28 -6.06
C THR A 400 -7.10 -6.67 -5.63
N ALA A 401 -7.62 -7.83 -6.05
CA ALA A 401 -8.98 -8.23 -5.72
C ALA A 401 -9.18 -8.41 -4.21
N GLU A 402 -10.35 -8.00 -3.74
CA GLU A 402 -10.77 -8.18 -2.34
C GLU A 402 -10.94 -9.66 -2.02
N ILE A 403 -10.47 -10.09 -0.87
CA ILE A 403 -10.70 -11.44 -0.36
C ILE A 403 -12.04 -11.43 0.38
N THR A 404 -13.05 -12.00 -0.25
CA THR A 404 -14.43 -12.03 0.26
C THR A 404 -14.80 -13.34 0.96
N GLY A 405 -13.90 -14.33 0.91
CA GLY A 405 -14.12 -15.61 1.58
C GLY A 405 -12.85 -16.45 1.67
N ARG A 406 -12.78 -17.27 2.71
CA ARG A 406 -11.70 -18.23 2.95
C ARG A 406 -12.27 -19.59 3.34
N GLY A 407 -11.65 -20.63 2.82
CA GLY A 407 -11.93 -22.02 3.18
C GLY A 407 -10.66 -22.87 3.14
N PRO A 408 -10.73 -24.13 3.58
CA PRO A 408 -9.62 -25.05 3.44
C PRO A 408 -9.27 -25.22 1.97
N GLY A 409 -7.96 -25.26 1.69
CA GLY A 409 -7.44 -25.60 0.38
C GLY A 409 -7.68 -27.08 0.01
N PRO A 410 -7.36 -27.47 -1.21
CA PRO A 410 -7.34 -28.89 -1.57
C PRO A 410 -6.37 -29.60 -0.62
N GLY A 411 -6.83 -30.70 -0.02
CA GLY A 411 -6.03 -31.48 0.92
C GLY A 411 -4.69 -31.92 0.30
N GLY A 412 -3.62 -31.73 1.03
CA GLY A 412 -2.27 -32.03 0.61
C GLY A 412 -1.36 -32.20 1.84
N ARG A 413 -0.05 -32.29 1.60
CA ARG A 413 0.97 -32.43 2.66
C ARG A 413 1.17 -31.11 3.42
N THR A 414 0.81 -29.98 2.81
CA THR A 414 0.91 -28.64 3.38
C THR A 414 -0.44 -27.94 3.40
N ASP A 415 -0.65 -27.18 4.46
CA ASP A 415 -1.84 -26.34 4.60
C ASP A 415 -1.84 -25.22 3.55
N ALA A 416 -2.91 -25.15 2.79
CA ALA A 416 -3.17 -24.06 1.87
C ALA A 416 -4.60 -23.54 2.08
N TRP A 417 -4.86 -22.30 1.69
CA TRP A 417 -6.20 -21.76 1.73
C TRP A 417 -6.77 -21.61 0.34
N LYS A 418 -8.03 -21.97 0.20
CA LYS A 418 -8.83 -21.59 -0.94
C LYS A 418 -9.51 -20.26 -0.62
N LEU A 419 -9.11 -19.22 -1.33
CA LEU A 419 -9.68 -17.89 -1.18
C LEU A 419 -10.75 -17.66 -2.24
N THR A 420 -11.81 -16.96 -1.86
CA THR A 420 -12.75 -16.34 -2.80
C THR A 420 -12.34 -14.88 -2.93
N MET A 421 -12.05 -14.46 -4.14
CA MET A 421 -11.58 -13.12 -4.43
C MET A 421 -12.54 -12.41 -5.37
N THR A 422 -12.83 -11.16 -5.10
CA THR A 422 -13.76 -10.36 -5.90
C THR A 422 -13.12 -9.02 -6.26
N SER A 423 -13.17 -8.66 -7.52
CA SER A 423 -12.83 -7.35 -8.02
C SER A 423 -13.89 -6.94 -9.03
N LEU A 424 -14.53 -5.79 -8.78
CA LEU A 424 -15.70 -5.38 -9.58
C LEU A 424 -16.74 -6.50 -9.62
N ASP A 425 -17.08 -7.00 -10.80
CA ASP A 425 -18.07 -8.07 -11.03
C ASP A 425 -17.43 -9.46 -11.16
N VAL A 426 -16.09 -9.53 -11.06
CA VAL A 426 -15.35 -10.78 -11.25
C VAL A 426 -15.06 -11.41 -9.91
N THR A 427 -15.69 -12.54 -9.63
CA THR A 427 -15.37 -13.38 -8.47
C THR A 427 -14.66 -14.65 -8.95
N ARG A 428 -13.47 -14.91 -8.40
CA ARG A 428 -12.67 -16.09 -8.74
C ARG A 428 -12.06 -16.72 -7.50
N PRO A 429 -11.90 -18.04 -7.48
CA PRO A 429 -11.10 -18.69 -6.45
C PRO A 429 -9.62 -18.52 -6.75
N ALA A 430 -8.83 -18.48 -5.67
CA ALA A 430 -7.37 -18.54 -5.71
C ALA A 430 -6.87 -19.49 -4.62
N LEU A 431 -5.66 -20.02 -4.81
CA LEU A 431 -4.99 -20.86 -3.83
C LEU A 431 -3.88 -20.08 -3.18
N PHE A 432 -3.89 -20.00 -1.86
CA PHE A 432 -2.87 -19.31 -1.10
C PHE A 432 -2.02 -20.30 -0.32
N ARG A 433 -0.70 -20.33 -0.61
CA ARG A 433 0.32 -21.10 0.09
C ARG A 433 1.22 -20.17 0.86
N TYR A 434 1.50 -20.47 2.10
CA TYR A 434 2.21 -19.58 3.02
C TYR A 434 3.35 -20.24 3.79
N ILE A 435 3.58 -21.53 3.61
CA ILE A 435 4.69 -22.23 4.27
C ILE A 435 6.01 -21.77 3.64
N ASP A 436 6.99 -21.40 4.45
CA ASP A 436 8.35 -21.02 4.02
C ASP A 436 9.41 -21.79 4.83
N ARG A 437 9.47 -23.09 4.61
CA ARG A 437 10.52 -23.99 5.16
C ARG A 437 11.57 -24.22 4.09
N ARG A 438 12.72 -23.59 4.26
CA ARG A 438 13.81 -23.69 3.30
C ARG A 438 14.80 -24.77 3.71
N ARG A 439 15.51 -25.33 2.72
CA ARG A 439 16.61 -26.26 3.00
C ARG A 439 17.72 -25.59 3.84
N PRO A 440 18.43 -26.32 4.72
CA PRO A 440 18.56 -27.79 4.73
C PRO A 440 17.49 -28.58 5.51
N ASP A 441 16.32 -28.01 5.78
CA ASP A 441 15.23 -28.74 6.42
C ASP A 441 14.83 -29.94 5.54
N PRO A 442 14.83 -31.19 6.02
CA PRO A 442 14.40 -32.37 5.26
C PRO A 442 12.91 -32.33 4.87
N LEU A 443 12.14 -31.43 5.48
CA LEU A 443 10.74 -31.15 5.14
C LEU A 443 10.61 -29.81 4.38
N ALA A 444 11.63 -29.45 3.61
CA ALA A 444 11.62 -28.21 2.85
C ALA A 444 10.35 -28.09 2.02
N ASP A 445 9.66 -26.97 2.19
CA ASP A 445 8.41 -26.62 1.55
C ASP A 445 8.28 -25.08 1.61
N SER A 446 8.40 -24.42 0.48
CA SER A 446 8.43 -22.96 0.45
C SER A 446 7.62 -22.41 -0.68
N TYR A 447 6.66 -21.54 -0.37
CA TYR A 447 5.89 -20.77 -1.36
C TYR A 447 6.79 -19.95 -2.30
N ARG A 448 8.02 -19.65 -1.88
CA ARG A 448 8.98 -18.91 -2.73
C ARG A 448 9.46 -19.71 -3.92
N TYR A 449 9.42 -21.03 -3.82
CA TYR A 449 9.75 -21.90 -4.95
C TYR A 449 8.63 -21.89 -5.99
N ASP A 450 7.36 -21.79 -5.56
CA ASP A 450 6.23 -21.56 -6.48
C ASP A 450 6.39 -20.24 -7.25
N LEU A 451 6.74 -19.15 -6.55
CA LEU A 451 7.01 -17.85 -7.19
C LEU A 451 8.18 -17.91 -8.18
N ALA A 452 9.26 -18.60 -7.80
CA ALA A 452 10.43 -18.77 -8.65
C ALA A 452 10.12 -19.60 -9.90
N ALA A 453 9.35 -20.69 -9.75
CA ALA A 453 8.91 -21.52 -10.87
C ALA A 453 8.04 -20.72 -11.85
N TYR A 454 7.11 -19.93 -11.34
CA TYR A 454 6.28 -19.07 -12.19
C TYR A 454 7.12 -18.02 -12.93
N ALA A 455 8.01 -17.33 -12.23
CA ALA A 455 8.89 -16.32 -12.84
C ALA A 455 9.76 -16.91 -13.94
N LEU A 456 10.34 -18.11 -13.72
CA LEU A 456 11.15 -18.79 -14.71
C LEU A 456 10.30 -19.30 -15.90
N SER A 457 9.12 -19.87 -15.64
CA SER A 457 8.19 -20.29 -16.69
C SER A 457 7.82 -19.10 -17.59
N LYS A 458 7.47 -17.96 -17.00
CA LYS A 458 7.17 -16.72 -17.72
C LYS A 458 8.36 -16.23 -18.54
N TYR A 459 9.57 -16.23 -17.96
CA TYR A 459 10.79 -15.84 -18.66
C TYR A 459 11.09 -16.73 -19.89
N LEU A 460 10.81 -18.02 -19.79
CA LEU A 460 10.99 -18.99 -20.88
C LEU A 460 9.83 -19.00 -21.89
N GLY A 461 8.78 -18.20 -21.68
CA GLY A 461 7.58 -18.17 -22.51
C GLY A 461 6.69 -19.43 -22.40
N LEU A 462 6.79 -20.15 -21.29
CA LEU A 462 6.03 -21.37 -21.02
C LEU A 462 4.76 -21.04 -20.20
N ALA A 463 3.63 -21.65 -20.57
CA ALA A 463 2.32 -21.27 -20.02
C ALA A 463 1.73 -22.31 -19.04
N PHE A 464 2.47 -23.33 -18.65
CA PHE A 464 1.93 -24.41 -17.82
C PHE A 464 1.97 -24.13 -16.30
N VAL A 465 2.61 -23.05 -15.83
CA VAL A 465 2.46 -22.61 -14.44
C VAL A 465 1.37 -21.54 -14.40
N PRO A 466 0.26 -21.76 -13.66
CA PRO A 466 -0.79 -20.74 -13.53
C PRO A 466 -0.22 -19.44 -12.93
N PRO A 467 -0.78 -18.27 -13.23
CA PRO A 467 -0.34 -17.02 -12.64
C PRO A 467 -0.25 -17.08 -11.12
N ILE A 468 0.92 -16.68 -10.60
CA ILE A 468 1.21 -16.64 -9.16
C ILE A 468 1.77 -15.26 -8.83
N VAL A 469 1.32 -14.69 -7.72
CA VAL A 469 1.85 -13.44 -7.19
C VAL A 469 2.24 -13.62 -5.72
N GLU A 470 3.27 -12.92 -5.28
CA GLU A 470 3.49 -12.77 -3.85
C GLU A 470 2.45 -11.79 -3.31
N ARG A 471 1.68 -12.22 -2.32
CA ARG A 471 0.71 -11.39 -1.64
C ARG A 471 0.69 -11.71 -0.16
N THR A 472 0.51 -10.68 0.64
CA THR A 472 0.25 -10.85 2.06
C THR A 472 -1.26 -10.97 2.25
N VAL A 473 -1.73 -12.11 2.74
CA VAL A 473 -3.13 -12.38 3.05
C VAL A 473 -3.26 -12.50 4.56
N GLU A 474 -4.12 -11.70 5.17
CA GLU A 474 -4.23 -11.66 6.63
C GLU A 474 -2.84 -11.52 7.29
N ASN A 475 -1.94 -10.75 6.66
CA ASN A 475 -0.51 -10.49 6.96
C ASN A 475 0.43 -11.71 6.96
N ILE A 476 -0.01 -12.81 6.38
CA ILE A 476 0.87 -13.90 6.03
C ILE A 476 1.45 -13.61 4.66
N PRO A 477 2.75 -13.46 4.51
CA PRO A 477 3.34 -13.47 3.18
C PRO A 477 3.20 -14.86 2.58
N GLY A 478 2.85 -14.93 1.30
CA GLY A 478 2.67 -16.21 0.63
C GLY A 478 2.53 -16.05 -0.88
N ALA A 479 2.48 -17.18 -1.55
CA ALA A 479 2.16 -17.27 -2.96
C ALA A 479 0.65 -17.42 -3.15
N LEU A 480 0.07 -16.49 -3.87
CA LEU A 480 -1.34 -16.53 -4.28
C LEU A 480 -1.42 -16.95 -5.74
N GLN A 481 -1.95 -18.13 -5.99
CA GLN A 481 -2.01 -18.77 -7.29
C GLN A 481 -3.41 -18.75 -7.87
N ALA A 482 -3.53 -18.46 -9.16
CA ALA A 482 -4.78 -18.59 -9.90
C ALA A 482 -5.28 -20.04 -9.88
N PHE A 483 -6.58 -20.19 -9.65
CA PHE A 483 -7.24 -21.50 -9.77
C PHE A 483 -7.44 -21.82 -11.25
N VAL A 484 -7.08 -23.04 -11.67
CA VAL A 484 -7.33 -23.50 -13.05
C VAL A 484 -8.79 -23.91 -13.16
N PRO A 485 -9.60 -23.23 -13.97
CA PRO A 485 -11.03 -23.49 -14.04
C PRO A 485 -11.35 -24.91 -14.54
N ARG A 486 -12.28 -25.59 -13.87
CA ARG A 486 -12.77 -26.92 -14.25
C ARG A 486 -11.67 -27.95 -14.50
N ALA A 487 -10.48 -27.72 -13.95
CA ALA A 487 -9.35 -28.61 -14.13
C ALA A 487 -9.59 -29.98 -13.48
N ARG A 488 -9.02 -30.99 -14.10
CA ARG A 488 -8.96 -32.34 -13.58
C ARG A 488 -7.51 -32.79 -13.52
N SER A 489 -7.13 -33.50 -12.45
CA SER A 489 -5.78 -34.03 -12.40
C SER A 489 -5.62 -35.15 -13.48
N ILE A 490 -4.38 -35.38 -13.89
CA ILE A 490 -4.12 -36.50 -14.82
C ILE A 490 -4.48 -37.84 -14.20
N VAL A 491 -4.47 -37.96 -12.88
CA VAL A 491 -4.94 -39.14 -12.15
C VAL A 491 -6.46 -39.32 -12.36
N ASP A 492 -7.26 -38.26 -12.15
CA ASP A 492 -8.71 -38.29 -12.33
C ASP A 492 -9.10 -38.60 -13.79
N LEU A 493 -8.33 -38.10 -14.76
CA LEU A 493 -8.55 -38.40 -16.17
C LEU A 493 -8.32 -39.89 -16.47
N ARG A 494 -7.23 -40.46 -15.93
CA ARG A 494 -6.95 -41.90 -16.08
C ARG A 494 -8.01 -42.76 -15.41
N GLU A 495 -8.40 -42.45 -14.18
CA GLU A 495 -9.41 -43.22 -13.45
C GLU A 495 -10.77 -43.17 -14.11
N SER A 496 -11.17 -42.03 -14.65
CA SER A 496 -12.45 -41.89 -15.36
C SER A 496 -12.44 -42.41 -16.80
N LYS A 497 -11.27 -42.86 -17.29
CA LYS A 497 -11.06 -43.26 -18.71
C LYS A 497 -11.43 -42.17 -19.72
N ALA A 498 -11.45 -40.89 -19.28
CA ALA A 498 -11.64 -39.76 -20.14
C ALA A 498 -10.29 -39.36 -20.72
N GLY A 499 -10.13 -39.30 -22.01
CA GLY A 499 -8.94 -38.74 -22.64
C GLY A 499 -8.86 -37.24 -22.46
N PRO A 500 -7.67 -36.63 -22.65
CA PRO A 500 -7.55 -35.18 -22.70
C PRO A 500 -8.35 -34.62 -23.90
N PRO A 501 -8.86 -33.35 -23.78
CA PRO A 501 -9.65 -32.74 -24.86
C PRO A 501 -8.89 -32.63 -26.19
N ASP A 502 -7.59 -32.35 -26.13
CA ASP A 502 -6.66 -32.33 -27.27
C ASP A 502 -5.44 -33.20 -26.95
N PRO A 503 -5.39 -34.43 -27.45
CA PRO A 503 -4.32 -35.38 -27.14
C PRO A 503 -2.94 -34.94 -27.65
N GLU A 504 -2.85 -34.25 -28.78
CA GLU A 504 -1.59 -33.83 -29.37
C GLU A 504 -0.98 -32.65 -28.57
N ALA A 505 -1.79 -31.64 -28.24
CA ALA A 505 -1.40 -30.55 -27.39
C ALA A 505 -1.04 -31.04 -25.97
N PHE A 506 -1.76 -32.00 -25.43
CA PHE A 506 -1.49 -32.58 -24.12
C PHE A 506 -0.11 -33.26 -24.06
N GLU A 507 0.23 -34.10 -25.03
CA GLU A 507 1.53 -34.79 -25.08
C GLU A 507 2.70 -33.78 -25.22
N HIS A 508 2.51 -32.73 -26.02
CA HIS A 508 3.48 -31.69 -26.19
C HIS A 508 3.69 -30.91 -24.87
N ASP A 509 2.61 -30.45 -24.25
CA ASP A 509 2.66 -29.70 -22.98
C ASP A 509 3.30 -30.55 -21.85
N LEU A 510 3.00 -31.86 -21.83
CA LEU A 510 3.55 -32.77 -20.84
C LEU A 510 5.05 -33.00 -21.03
N ALA A 511 5.52 -33.05 -22.27
CA ALA A 511 6.95 -33.14 -22.60
C ALA A 511 7.70 -31.88 -22.15
N ASP A 512 7.16 -30.71 -22.45
CA ASP A 512 7.73 -29.43 -22.04
C ASP A 512 7.75 -29.29 -20.50
N LEU A 513 6.66 -29.68 -19.82
CA LEU A 513 6.60 -29.69 -18.36
C LEU A 513 7.65 -30.63 -17.77
N THR A 514 7.87 -31.80 -18.35
CA THR A 514 8.89 -32.75 -17.87
C THR A 514 10.31 -32.15 -17.92
N VAL A 515 10.62 -31.44 -19.00
CA VAL A 515 11.92 -30.74 -19.14
C VAL A 515 12.02 -29.62 -18.12
N PHE A 516 10.95 -28.86 -17.91
CA PHE A 516 10.95 -27.77 -16.94
C PHE A 516 11.10 -28.28 -15.50
N GLN A 517 10.39 -29.35 -15.13
CA GLN A 517 10.54 -29.97 -13.80
C GLN A 517 11.98 -30.43 -13.55
N ALA A 518 12.64 -31.02 -14.55
CA ALA A 518 14.06 -31.36 -14.46
C ALA A 518 14.95 -30.12 -14.29
N LEU A 519 14.63 -29.02 -14.97
CA LEU A 519 15.39 -27.76 -14.89
C LEU A 519 15.30 -27.12 -13.50
N VAL A 520 14.13 -27.18 -12.85
CA VAL A 520 13.90 -26.59 -11.51
C VAL A 520 14.12 -27.57 -10.37
N PHE A 521 14.64 -28.79 -10.66
CA PHE A 521 14.81 -29.85 -9.67
C PHE A 521 13.52 -30.18 -8.91
N ASP A 522 12.36 -30.18 -9.61
CA ASP A 522 11.10 -30.66 -9.07
C ASP A 522 11.06 -32.19 -9.20
N ASP A 523 11.49 -32.88 -8.17
CA ASP A 523 11.43 -34.33 -8.07
C ASP A 523 10.14 -34.84 -7.40
N CYS A 524 9.28 -33.92 -6.97
CA CYS A 524 7.97 -34.23 -6.45
C CYS A 524 7.05 -34.74 -7.59
N ARG A 525 6.93 -36.06 -7.68
CA ARG A 525 6.16 -36.74 -8.74
C ARG A 525 4.70 -36.94 -8.36
N ASN A 526 4.10 -35.99 -7.65
CA ASN A 526 2.68 -36.07 -7.35
C ASN A 526 1.86 -35.74 -8.61
N GLU A 527 1.39 -36.76 -9.30
CA GLU A 527 0.59 -36.63 -10.52
C GLU A 527 -0.75 -35.89 -10.28
N LYS A 528 -1.20 -35.75 -9.03
CA LYS A 528 -2.39 -34.96 -8.68
C LYS A 528 -2.19 -33.46 -8.84
N ASP A 529 -0.94 -32.98 -8.79
CA ASP A 529 -0.59 -31.58 -8.96
C ASP A 529 -0.39 -31.20 -10.44
N THR A 530 -0.49 -32.16 -11.35
CA THR A 530 -0.55 -31.93 -12.79
C THR A 530 -2.00 -31.98 -13.24
N LEU A 531 -2.49 -30.83 -13.69
CA LEU A 531 -3.89 -30.60 -14.03
C LEU A 531 -4.05 -30.42 -15.54
N VAL A 532 -5.22 -30.79 -16.05
CA VAL A 532 -5.64 -30.44 -17.41
C VAL A 532 -6.82 -29.50 -17.30
N GLY A 533 -6.68 -28.30 -17.87
CA GLY A 533 -7.70 -27.27 -17.85
C GLY A 533 -8.97 -27.73 -18.59
N GLY A 534 -10.12 -27.54 -17.96
CA GLY A 534 -11.38 -27.95 -18.57
C GLY A 534 -11.85 -27.05 -19.71
N ASP A 535 -11.30 -25.86 -19.81
CA ASP A 535 -11.70 -24.84 -20.79
C ASP A 535 -10.78 -24.82 -22.02
N ASP A 536 -9.49 -25.02 -21.82
CA ASP A 536 -8.45 -24.88 -22.85
C ASP A 536 -7.70 -26.17 -23.16
N GLY A 537 -7.91 -27.21 -22.36
CA GLY A 537 -7.26 -28.52 -22.53
C GLY A 537 -5.74 -28.53 -22.25
N ARG A 538 -5.17 -27.41 -21.82
CA ARG A 538 -3.73 -27.27 -21.57
C ARG A 538 -3.31 -27.96 -20.28
N VAL A 539 -2.05 -28.35 -20.22
CA VAL A 539 -1.47 -28.93 -19.00
C VAL A 539 -0.96 -27.82 -18.08
N TYR A 540 -1.28 -27.95 -16.80
CA TYR A 540 -0.84 -27.04 -15.74
C TYR A 540 -0.17 -27.81 -14.60
N ARG A 541 0.86 -27.22 -14.01
CA ARG A 541 1.49 -27.71 -12.78
C ARG A 541 1.27 -26.68 -11.67
N VAL A 542 0.76 -27.15 -10.52
CA VAL A 542 0.24 -26.23 -9.48
C VAL A 542 0.99 -26.28 -8.15
N ASP A 543 2.03 -27.06 -7.99
CA ASP A 543 2.81 -27.14 -6.75
C ASP A 543 4.30 -27.35 -7.07
N PHE A 544 5.10 -26.34 -6.78
CA PHE A 544 6.55 -26.36 -6.89
C PHE A 544 7.23 -26.10 -5.54
N SER A 545 6.48 -26.22 -4.44
CA SER A 545 6.95 -25.82 -3.11
C SER A 545 8.18 -26.64 -2.62
N GLU A 546 8.47 -27.76 -3.25
CA GLU A 546 9.66 -28.61 -2.98
C GLU A 546 10.76 -28.48 -4.05
N ALA A 547 10.56 -27.66 -5.11
CA ALA A 547 11.52 -27.46 -6.20
C ALA A 547 12.79 -26.69 -5.80
N PHE A 548 13.71 -26.49 -6.76
CA PHE A 548 14.97 -25.73 -6.60
C PHE A 548 15.91 -26.26 -5.52
N ALA A 549 15.86 -27.53 -5.26
CA ALA A 549 16.70 -28.16 -4.28
C ALA A 549 17.80 -28.98 -4.96
N PRO A 550 19.05 -28.51 -5.04
CA PRO A 550 20.17 -29.39 -5.36
C PRO A 550 20.33 -30.42 -4.25
N ASP A 551 20.63 -31.66 -4.64
CA ASP A 551 21.00 -32.73 -3.72
C ASP A 551 22.23 -32.39 -2.88
#